data_c91b8255c8c0954be5047fd80484c963
#
_entry.id   c91b8255c8c0954be5047fd80484c963
#
_cell.length_a   1.000
_cell.length_b   1.000
_cell.length_c   1.000
_cell.angle_alpha   90.00
_cell.angle_beta   90.00
_cell.angle_gamma   90.00
#
_symmetry.space_group_name_H-M   'P 1'
#
loop_
_entity.id
_entity.type
_entity.pdbx_description
1 polymer ?
#
loop_
_entity_poly.entity_id
_entity_poly.type
_entity_poly.pdbx_seq_one_letter_code
_entity_poly.pdbx_strand_id
1 'polypeptide(L)'
;MTLARFALPLLMCAPTAQAEAVRGSLFHSTPVATRATASGLFIGRAPGGLFEDRPAHEPAFADEKTARIEGTGVTLIRALIQEAESRRDGYDAVQHGAQIKPDKRPTQMTLAEVFEWIDATPGQPHAIGRYQFIPKTLRRVAARAGIKPSHRFSPTVQDQLADILLAEAGLHRFLAGALERQAFMNNMAKIWAGLPNSTGRSHYEGYAGNKAAISWDRFDAVMARVTLG
;
A
#
# COMPACT_ATOMS: atom_id res chain seq x y z
N MET A 1 47.50 46.74 2.71
CA MET A 1 48.46 45.94 3.47
C MET A 1 47.62 44.79 4.05
N THR A 2 47.75 43.50 3.84
CA THR A 2 48.71 42.68 3.14
C THR A 2 47.98 41.39 2.77
N LEU A 3 48.12 40.97 1.54
CA LEU A 3 47.68 39.66 1.02
C LEU A 3 48.45 38.52 1.71
N ALA A 4 47.79 37.43 2.05
CA ALA A 4 48.47 36.14 2.16
C ALA A 4 47.61 35.06 1.51
N ARG A 5 48.00 34.63 0.31
CA ARG A 5 47.66 33.41 -0.40
C ARG A 5 48.41 32.26 0.26
N PHE A 6 47.72 31.13 0.51
CA PHE A 6 48.40 29.84 0.61
C PHE A 6 47.70 28.81 -0.28
N ALA A 7 48.58 28.20 -1.08
CA ALA A 7 48.28 27.26 -2.14
C ALA A 7 48.20 25.82 -1.62
N LEU A 8 47.54 25.00 -2.43
CA LEU A 8 47.41 23.54 -2.48
C LEU A 8 48.71 22.75 -2.17
N PRO A 9 48.59 21.46 -1.79
CA PRO A 9 48.82 20.49 -2.83
C PRO A 9 47.81 19.32 -2.91
N LEU A 10 47.59 18.95 -4.16
CA LEU A 10 47.08 17.74 -4.72
C LEU A 10 47.86 16.50 -4.22
N LEU A 11 47.20 15.45 -3.75
CA LEU A 11 47.81 14.13 -3.71
C LEU A 11 46.79 13.08 -4.27
N MET A 12 47.09 12.68 -5.48
CA MET A 12 46.53 11.48 -6.12
C MET A 12 47.10 10.24 -5.45
N CYS A 13 46.25 9.29 -5.12
CA CYS A 13 46.63 7.88 -5.06
C CYS A 13 45.41 7.01 -5.32
N ALA A 14 45.35 6.38 -6.49
CA ALA A 14 44.52 5.21 -6.77
C ALA A 14 45.31 3.95 -6.38
N PRO A 15 44.63 2.90 -5.97
CA PRO A 15 45.00 1.59 -6.43
C PRO A 15 43.86 0.87 -7.13
N THR A 16 44.15 0.40 -8.32
CA THR A 16 43.48 -0.65 -9.07
C THR A 16 43.45 -1.94 -8.25
N ALA A 17 42.25 -2.50 -8.06
CA ALA A 17 42.10 -3.90 -7.68
C ALA A 17 41.32 -4.60 -8.76
N GLN A 18 42.00 -5.45 -9.48
CA GLN A 18 41.46 -6.46 -10.40
C GLN A 18 40.73 -7.51 -9.56
N ALA A 19 39.48 -7.79 -9.91
CA ALA A 19 38.78 -8.97 -9.42
C ALA A 19 38.65 -9.98 -10.59
N GLU A 20 39.27 -11.09 -10.43
CA GLU A 20 39.24 -12.24 -11.36
C GLU A 20 37.83 -12.84 -11.40
N ALA A 21 37.42 -13.14 -12.63
CA ALA A 21 36.19 -13.88 -12.93
C ALA A 21 36.43 -15.38 -12.72
N VAL A 22 35.77 -15.97 -11.73
CA VAL A 22 35.64 -17.42 -11.62
C VAL A 22 34.45 -17.85 -12.45
N ARG A 23 34.75 -18.43 -13.61
CA ARG A 23 33.80 -19.19 -14.43
C ARG A 23 33.70 -20.60 -13.85
N GLY A 24 32.56 -20.96 -13.31
CA GLY A 24 32.19 -22.32 -12.95
C GLY A 24 30.89 -22.72 -13.65
N SER A 25 31.00 -23.25 -14.87
CA SER A 25 29.88 -23.87 -15.58
C SER A 25 29.79 -25.33 -15.18
N LEU A 26 28.73 -25.72 -14.50
CA LEU A 26 28.38 -27.10 -14.16
C LEU A 26 26.95 -27.40 -14.59
N PHE A 27 26.70 -27.50 -15.90
CA PHE A 27 25.58 -28.27 -16.41
C PHE A 27 25.99 -29.01 -17.69
N HIS A 28 26.39 -30.26 -17.54
CA HIS A 28 26.47 -31.20 -18.62
C HIS A 28 25.09 -31.83 -18.78
N SER A 29 24.44 -31.50 -19.87
CA SER A 29 23.22 -32.17 -20.30
C SER A 29 23.58 -33.36 -21.19
N THR A 30 23.38 -34.57 -20.72
CA THR A 30 23.34 -35.75 -21.56
C THR A 30 21.88 -36.07 -21.93
N PRO A 31 21.56 -36.30 -23.19
CA PRO A 31 20.22 -36.73 -23.58
C PRO A 31 20.10 -38.26 -23.43
N VAL A 32 19.26 -38.73 -22.53
CA VAL A 32 18.79 -40.12 -22.52
C VAL A 32 17.41 -40.16 -23.14
N ALA A 33 17.35 -40.71 -24.33
CA ALA A 33 16.09 -41.08 -24.96
C ALA A 33 15.58 -42.37 -24.32
N THR A 34 14.44 -42.27 -23.62
CA THR A 34 13.64 -43.45 -23.26
C THR A 34 12.21 -43.22 -23.68
N ARG A 35 11.85 -43.95 -24.70
CA ARG A 35 10.52 -44.06 -25.27
C ARG A 35 9.69 -44.95 -24.32
N ALA A 36 8.84 -44.33 -23.51
CA ALA A 36 7.83 -45.04 -22.73
C ALA A 36 6.47 -44.76 -23.35
N THR A 37 5.89 -45.76 -23.96
CA THR A 37 4.51 -45.81 -24.39
C THR A 37 3.61 -45.89 -23.16
N ALA A 38 3.08 -44.77 -22.72
CA ALA A 38 1.99 -44.74 -21.73
C ALA A 38 0.68 -44.83 -22.48
N SER A 39 -0.02 -45.95 -22.31
CA SER A 39 -1.38 -46.19 -22.80
C SER A 39 -2.30 -45.16 -22.19
N GLY A 40 -2.95 -44.34 -23.03
CA GLY A 40 -3.81 -43.25 -22.61
C GLY A 40 -5.11 -43.71 -21.98
N LEU A 41 -5.41 -43.13 -20.86
CA LEU A 41 -6.67 -43.29 -20.11
C LEU A 41 -7.76 -42.32 -20.58
N PHE A 42 -7.63 -41.73 -21.78
CA PHE A 42 -8.57 -40.72 -22.32
C PHE A 42 -8.84 -40.98 -23.82
N ILE A 43 -9.41 -42.14 -24.14
CA ILE A 43 -9.99 -42.38 -25.45
C ILE A 43 -11.51 -42.09 -25.32
N GLY A 44 -11.98 -41.03 -25.98
CA GLY A 44 -13.42 -40.76 -26.16
C GLY A 44 -13.99 -39.51 -25.52
N ARG A 45 -13.25 -38.42 -25.35
CA ARG A 45 -13.83 -37.11 -25.02
C ARG A 45 -13.60 -36.13 -26.16
N ALA A 46 -14.71 -35.48 -26.58
CA ALA A 46 -14.67 -34.37 -27.51
C ALA A 46 -13.69 -33.27 -27.06
N PRO A 47 -13.10 -32.47 -27.98
CA PRO A 47 -12.23 -31.36 -27.63
C PRO A 47 -13.04 -30.20 -27.08
N GLY A 48 -13.36 -30.27 -25.78
CA GLY A 48 -13.84 -29.19 -24.97
C GLY A 48 -12.86 -29.05 -23.83
N GLY A 49 -12.08 -27.98 -23.85
CA GLY A 49 -11.04 -27.76 -22.85
C GLY A 49 -11.66 -27.60 -21.47
N LEU A 50 -11.09 -28.25 -20.46
CA LEU A 50 -11.45 -28.16 -19.05
C LEU A 50 -11.29 -26.74 -18.47
N PHE A 51 -11.04 -25.74 -19.30
CA PHE A 51 -10.71 -24.36 -18.95
C PHE A 51 -11.50 -23.31 -19.78
N GLU A 52 -12.57 -23.72 -20.46
CA GLU A 52 -13.47 -22.75 -21.06
C GLU A 52 -14.43 -22.22 -19.99
N ASP A 53 -14.48 -20.89 -19.87
CA ASP A 53 -15.43 -20.07 -19.12
C ASP A 53 -15.42 -20.22 -17.57
N ARG A 54 -14.25 -20.13 -16.97
CA ARG A 54 -14.20 -19.66 -15.58
C ARG A 54 -14.10 -18.14 -15.61
N PRO A 55 -15.08 -17.38 -15.07
CA PRO A 55 -14.89 -15.95 -14.85
C PRO A 55 -13.59 -15.78 -14.08
N ALA A 56 -12.78 -14.81 -14.49
CA ALA A 56 -11.48 -14.55 -13.88
C ALA A 56 -11.64 -14.50 -12.36
N HIS A 57 -11.21 -15.58 -11.70
CA HIS A 57 -11.10 -15.60 -10.25
C HIS A 57 -10.11 -14.49 -9.91
N GLU A 58 -10.55 -13.52 -9.12
CA GLU A 58 -9.63 -12.61 -8.46
C GLU A 58 -8.57 -13.49 -7.80
N PRO A 59 -7.27 -13.22 -8.04
CA PRO A 59 -6.23 -14.06 -7.48
C PRO A 59 -6.38 -14.11 -5.97
N ALA A 60 -6.52 -15.31 -5.42
CA ALA A 60 -6.41 -15.52 -3.99
C ALA A 60 -5.01 -15.07 -3.59
N PHE A 61 -4.93 -13.96 -2.86
CA PHE A 61 -3.68 -13.45 -2.31
C PHE A 61 -3.19 -14.41 -1.24
N ALA A 62 -2.34 -15.34 -1.63
CA ALA A 62 -1.69 -16.29 -0.74
C ALA A 62 -0.46 -15.67 -0.11
N ASP A 63 -0.67 -14.72 0.80
CA ASP A 63 0.32 -14.34 1.80
C ASP A 63 -0.43 -13.98 3.08
N GLU A 64 -0.17 -14.71 4.14
CA GLU A 64 -0.79 -14.56 5.46
C GLU A 64 -0.70 -13.12 6.02
N LYS A 65 0.19 -12.28 5.46
CA LYS A 65 0.39 -10.87 5.81
C LYS A 65 -0.53 -9.89 5.07
N THR A 66 -1.22 -10.32 4.03
CA THR A 66 -2.12 -9.50 3.22
C THR A 66 -3.58 -9.98 3.24
N ALA A 67 -3.90 -10.94 4.10
CA ALA A 67 -5.27 -11.39 4.31
C ALA A 67 -6.16 -10.19 4.67
N ARG A 68 -7.33 -10.10 4.02
CA ARG A 68 -8.34 -9.10 4.31
C ARG A 68 -8.71 -9.16 5.79
N ILE A 69 -8.61 -8.02 6.48
CA ILE A 69 -8.96 -7.92 7.88
C ILE A 69 -10.47 -7.69 7.96
N GLU A 70 -11.20 -8.63 8.55
CA GLU A 70 -12.65 -8.57 8.69
C GLU A 70 -13.06 -8.53 10.17
N GLY A 71 -14.31 -8.15 10.40
CA GLY A 71 -14.91 -8.10 11.73
C GLY A 71 -15.48 -6.74 12.09
N THR A 72 -16.36 -6.75 13.09
CA THR A 72 -17.07 -5.54 13.55
C THR A 72 -16.09 -4.45 14.00
N GLY A 73 -15.01 -4.81 14.69
CA GLY A 73 -14.00 -3.86 15.16
C GLY A 73 -13.29 -3.13 14.02
N VAL A 74 -12.91 -3.84 12.96
CA VAL A 74 -12.25 -3.24 11.78
C VAL A 74 -13.20 -2.33 11.02
N THR A 75 -14.46 -2.68 10.92
CA THR A 75 -15.50 -1.82 10.32
C THR A 75 -15.63 -0.49 11.07
N LEU A 76 -15.58 -0.53 12.40
CA LEU A 76 -15.58 0.69 13.24
C LEU A 76 -14.32 1.54 12.98
N ILE A 77 -13.14 0.92 12.91
CA ILE A 77 -11.89 1.62 12.61
C ILE A 77 -11.96 2.28 11.23
N ARG A 78 -12.40 1.56 10.20
CA ARG A 78 -12.53 2.11 8.84
C ARG A 78 -13.53 3.27 8.76
N ALA A 79 -14.65 3.18 9.49
CA ALA A 79 -15.63 4.27 9.56
C ALA A 79 -15.04 5.51 10.26
N LEU A 80 -14.26 5.31 11.31
CA LEU A 80 -13.58 6.39 12.02
C LEU A 80 -12.53 7.09 11.14
N ILE A 81 -11.74 6.34 10.38
CA ILE A 81 -10.79 6.92 9.43
C ILE A 81 -11.54 7.72 8.37
N GLN A 82 -12.66 7.21 7.85
CA GLN A 82 -13.50 7.96 6.91
C GLN A 82 -14.01 9.27 7.53
N GLU A 83 -14.47 9.24 8.78
CA GLU A 83 -14.93 10.44 9.49
C GLU A 83 -13.83 11.51 9.55
N ALA A 84 -12.58 11.10 9.78
CA ALA A 84 -11.43 11.98 9.88
C ALA A 84 -10.89 12.48 8.54
N GLU A 85 -10.90 11.65 7.49
CA GLU A 85 -10.16 11.91 6.24
C GLU A 85 -11.05 12.31 5.06
N SER A 86 -12.15 11.59 4.83
CA SER A 86 -12.97 11.75 3.61
C SER A 86 -14.43 12.15 3.86
N ARG A 87 -14.87 12.08 5.10
CA ARG A 87 -16.23 12.50 5.53
C ARG A 87 -17.33 11.90 4.63
N ARG A 88 -18.14 12.78 3.96
CA ARG A 88 -19.28 12.37 3.13
C ARG A 88 -18.88 11.73 1.82
N ASP A 89 -17.73 12.14 1.25
CA ASP A 89 -17.32 11.69 -0.09
C ASP A 89 -16.80 10.24 -0.06
N GLY A 90 -16.32 9.78 1.10
CA GLY A 90 -15.94 8.39 1.33
C GLY A 90 -14.97 7.85 0.27
N TYR A 91 -15.33 6.75 -0.38
CA TYR A 91 -14.49 6.11 -1.39
C TYR A 91 -14.23 6.96 -2.64
N ASP A 92 -15.08 7.96 -2.90
CA ASP A 92 -14.94 8.86 -4.05
C ASP A 92 -14.30 10.20 -3.69
N ALA A 93 -13.77 10.33 -2.48
CA ALA A 93 -13.12 11.55 -2.04
C ALA A 93 -11.85 11.86 -2.84
N VAL A 94 -11.74 13.13 -3.25
CA VAL A 94 -10.53 13.73 -3.78
C VAL A 94 -10.18 14.92 -2.89
N GLN A 95 -8.90 15.06 -2.55
CA GLN A 95 -8.44 16.11 -1.65
C GLN A 95 -8.98 17.49 -2.09
N HIS A 96 -9.58 18.23 -1.17
CA HIS A 96 -10.32 19.45 -1.47
C HIS A 96 -9.49 20.59 -2.09
N GLY A 97 -8.17 20.59 -1.86
CA GLY A 97 -7.23 21.55 -2.45
C GLY A 97 -6.76 21.18 -3.87
N ALA A 98 -7.18 20.04 -4.42
CA ALA A 98 -6.89 19.69 -5.81
C ALA A 98 -7.69 20.60 -6.74
N GLN A 99 -6.98 21.42 -7.54
CA GLN A 99 -7.55 22.34 -8.50
C GLN A 99 -8.12 21.61 -9.73
N ILE A 100 -7.37 20.63 -10.22
CA ILE A 100 -7.73 19.76 -11.34
C ILE A 100 -8.10 18.40 -10.75
N LYS A 101 -9.39 18.12 -10.74
CA LYS A 101 -9.91 16.82 -10.27
C LYS A 101 -9.89 15.80 -11.41
N PRO A 102 -9.91 14.49 -11.12
CA PRO A 102 -10.06 13.48 -12.14
C PRO A 102 -11.46 13.58 -12.79
N ASP A 103 -11.55 13.22 -14.08
CA ASP A 103 -12.80 13.27 -14.86
C ASP A 103 -13.84 12.22 -14.40
N LYS A 104 -13.38 11.17 -13.74
CA LYS A 104 -14.20 10.08 -13.22
C LYS A 104 -14.15 10.06 -11.70
N ARG A 105 -15.18 9.49 -11.08
CA ARG A 105 -15.13 9.18 -9.66
C ARG A 105 -14.00 8.19 -9.36
N PRO A 106 -13.25 8.35 -8.26
CA PRO A 106 -12.18 7.43 -7.89
C PRO A 106 -12.55 5.94 -7.97
N THR A 107 -13.75 5.56 -7.52
CA THR A 107 -14.21 4.17 -7.59
C THR A 107 -14.47 3.66 -9.01
N GLN A 108 -14.54 4.52 -9.99
CA GLN A 108 -14.73 4.19 -11.40
C GLN A 108 -13.40 4.14 -12.18
N MET A 109 -12.32 4.61 -11.57
CA MET A 109 -10.99 4.62 -12.17
C MET A 109 -10.24 3.31 -11.93
N THR A 110 -9.36 2.95 -12.85
CA THR A 110 -8.30 1.98 -12.59
C THR A 110 -7.17 2.65 -11.81
N LEU A 111 -6.29 1.87 -11.18
CA LEU A 111 -5.09 2.43 -10.56
C LEU A 111 -4.17 3.13 -11.57
N ALA A 112 -4.13 2.65 -12.83
CA ALA A 112 -3.41 3.33 -13.90
C ALA A 112 -3.95 4.74 -14.12
N GLU A 113 -5.27 4.90 -14.27
CA GLU A 113 -5.93 6.20 -14.46
C GLU A 113 -5.72 7.13 -13.24
N VAL A 114 -5.72 6.58 -12.01
CA VAL A 114 -5.40 7.37 -10.81
C VAL A 114 -3.96 7.88 -10.86
N PHE A 115 -3.00 7.02 -11.24
CA PHE A 115 -1.60 7.43 -11.34
C PHE A 115 -1.35 8.40 -12.49
N GLU A 116 -2.03 8.23 -13.63
CA GLU A 116 -1.99 9.16 -14.76
C GLU A 116 -2.51 10.56 -14.35
N TRP A 117 -3.64 10.62 -13.65
CA TRP A 117 -4.14 11.89 -13.11
C TRP A 117 -3.13 12.57 -12.19
N ILE A 118 -2.50 11.80 -11.27
CA ILE A 118 -1.48 12.32 -10.36
C ILE A 118 -0.29 12.90 -11.14
N ASP A 119 0.20 12.16 -12.13
CA ASP A 119 1.41 12.53 -12.90
C ASP A 119 1.14 13.67 -13.88
N ALA A 120 -0.10 13.78 -14.40
CA ALA A 120 -0.53 14.84 -15.31
C ALA A 120 -0.84 16.17 -14.62
N THR A 121 -0.99 16.20 -13.29
CA THR A 121 -1.40 17.42 -12.55
C THR A 121 -0.42 17.78 -11.42
N PRO A 122 0.88 17.97 -11.70
CA PRO A 122 1.87 18.25 -10.67
C PRO A 122 1.57 19.59 -9.95
N GLY A 123 2.10 19.74 -8.74
CA GLY A 123 2.02 20.99 -7.97
C GLY A 123 0.75 21.15 -7.15
N GLN A 124 -0.15 20.19 -7.16
CA GLN A 124 -1.35 20.18 -6.31
C GLN A 124 -1.38 18.95 -5.38
N PRO A 125 -2.21 18.94 -4.31
CA PRO A 125 -2.40 17.76 -3.47
C PRO A 125 -3.24 16.70 -4.18
N HIS A 126 -2.89 15.42 -4.01
CA HIS A 126 -3.52 14.28 -4.70
C HIS A 126 -4.01 13.17 -3.74
N ALA A 127 -4.27 13.49 -2.46
CA ALA A 127 -4.85 12.49 -1.59
C ALA A 127 -6.23 12.06 -2.13
N ILE A 128 -6.47 10.73 -2.19
CA ILE A 128 -7.62 10.16 -2.91
C ILE A 128 -8.24 8.97 -2.18
N GLY A 129 -9.53 8.80 -2.35
CA GLY A 129 -10.32 7.71 -1.81
C GLY A 129 -10.67 7.89 -0.32
N ARG A 130 -11.37 6.88 0.21
CA ARG A 130 -11.89 6.86 1.59
C ARG A 130 -10.81 7.15 2.64
N TYR A 131 -9.60 6.68 2.39
CA TYR A 131 -8.47 6.72 3.31
C TYR A 131 -7.46 7.82 2.99
N GLN A 132 -7.78 8.70 2.03
CA GLN A 132 -6.95 9.80 1.56
C GLN A 132 -5.50 9.38 1.30
N PHE A 133 -5.34 8.34 0.47
CA PHE A 133 -4.01 7.86 0.08
C PHE A 133 -3.23 8.94 -0.66
N ILE A 134 -2.12 9.36 -0.11
CA ILE A 134 -1.17 10.22 -0.84
C ILE A 134 -0.40 9.40 -1.90
N PRO A 135 0.08 10.00 -3.00
CA PRO A 135 0.67 9.30 -4.14
C PRO A 135 1.73 8.26 -3.78
N LYS A 136 2.70 8.65 -2.95
CA LYS A 136 3.79 7.76 -2.51
C LYS A 136 3.27 6.54 -1.74
N THR A 137 2.33 6.75 -0.83
CA THR A 137 1.73 5.67 -0.05
C THR A 137 0.90 4.75 -0.94
N LEU A 138 0.05 5.31 -1.83
CA LEU A 138 -0.78 4.53 -2.74
C LEU A 138 0.07 3.59 -3.62
N ARG A 139 1.12 4.11 -4.27
CA ARG A 139 2.04 3.30 -5.09
C ARG A 139 2.68 2.18 -4.27
N ARG A 140 3.13 2.48 -3.05
CA ARG A 140 3.78 1.50 -2.15
C ARG A 140 2.84 0.39 -1.72
N VAL A 141 1.63 0.73 -1.23
CA VAL A 141 0.69 -0.29 -0.74
C VAL A 141 0.07 -1.09 -1.88
N ALA A 142 -0.17 -0.48 -3.06
CA ALA A 142 -0.62 -1.19 -4.24
C ALA A 142 0.41 -2.24 -4.71
N ALA A 143 1.69 -1.87 -4.76
CA ALA A 143 2.77 -2.80 -5.08
C ALA A 143 2.86 -3.94 -4.05
N ARG A 144 2.77 -3.61 -2.74
CA ARG A 144 2.80 -4.60 -1.67
C ARG A 144 1.61 -5.56 -1.69
N ALA A 145 0.43 -5.08 -2.08
CA ALA A 145 -0.78 -5.89 -2.24
C ALA A 145 -0.80 -6.71 -3.55
N GLY A 146 0.15 -6.51 -4.45
CA GLY A 146 0.13 -7.13 -5.78
C GLY A 146 -1.02 -6.63 -6.67
N ILE A 147 -1.61 -5.46 -6.36
CA ILE A 147 -2.70 -4.87 -7.13
C ILE A 147 -2.12 -4.31 -8.43
N LYS A 148 -2.60 -4.85 -9.57
CA LYS A 148 -2.14 -4.42 -10.90
C LYS A 148 -2.70 -3.05 -11.28
N PRO A 149 -2.02 -2.27 -12.12
CA PRO A 149 -2.53 -0.98 -12.61
C PRO A 149 -3.90 -1.05 -13.28
N SER A 150 -4.25 -2.19 -13.89
CA SER A 150 -5.56 -2.42 -14.52
C SER A 150 -6.72 -2.66 -13.55
N HIS A 151 -6.43 -2.93 -12.27
CA HIS A 151 -7.50 -3.10 -11.28
C HIS A 151 -8.20 -1.78 -11.00
N ARG A 152 -9.52 -1.87 -10.81
CA ARG A 152 -10.33 -0.72 -10.44
C ARG A 152 -10.02 -0.30 -9.00
N PHE A 153 -9.91 1.00 -8.75
CA PHE A 153 -9.76 1.57 -7.40
C PHE A 153 -11.09 1.51 -6.64
N SER A 154 -11.69 0.32 -6.62
CA SER A 154 -13.00 0.02 -6.01
C SER A 154 -12.95 0.13 -4.49
N PRO A 155 -14.13 0.17 -3.80
CA PRO A 155 -14.19 0.11 -2.34
C PRO A 155 -13.39 -1.07 -1.76
N THR A 156 -13.51 -2.25 -2.34
CA THR A 156 -12.78 -3.45 -1.91
C THR A 156 -11.26 -3.25 -2.03
N VAL A 157 -10.77 -2.71 -3.15
CA VAL A 157 -9.35 -2.42 -3.35
C VAL A 157 -8.87 -1.37 -2.34
N GLN A 158 -9.62 -0.31 -2.13
CA GLN A 158 -9.27 0.73 -1.15
C GLN A 158 -9.18 0.16 0.27
N ASP A 159 -10.13 -0.71 0.66
CA ASP A 159 -10.11 -1.38 1.96
C ASP A 159 -8.88 -2.30 2.11
N GLN A 160 -8.55 -3.11 1.09
CA GLN A 160 -7.35 -3.96 1.09
C GLN A 160 -6.06 -3.14 1.26
N LEU A 161 -5.95 -2.00 0.58
CA LEU A 161 -4.79 -1.12 0.71
C LEU A 161 -4.71 -0.49 2.10
N ALA A 162 -5.84 -0.13 2.69
CA ALA A 162 -5.92 0.40 4.05
C ALA A 162 -5.57 -0.67 5.11
N ASP A 163 -5.93 -1.94 4.88
CA ASP A 163 -5.59 -3.05 5.77
C ASP A 163 -4.06 -3.22 5.93
N ILE A 164 -3.30 -2.98 4.86
CA ILE A 164 -1.83 -2.96 4.94
C ILE A 164 -1.36 -1.86 5.89
N LEU A 165 -1.94 -0.67 5.81
CA LEU A 165 -1.61 0.44 6.70
C LEU A 165 -2.03 0.18 8.14
N LEU A 166 -3.19 -0.45 8.35
CA LEU A 166 -3.65 -0.88 9.68
C LEU A 166 -2.72 -1.94 10.28
N ALA A 167 -2.29 -2.91 9.48
CA ALA A 167 -1.30 -3.89 9.90
C ALA A 167 0.04 -3.23 10.28
N GLU A 168 0.51 -2.24 9.50
CA GLU A 168 1.70 -1.45 9.80
C GLU A 168 1.55 -0.62 11.09
N ALA A 169 0.35 -0.10 11.39
CA ALA A 169 0.04 0.54 12.66
C ALA A 169 0.07 -0.42 13.86
N GLY A 170 0.00 -1.73 13.61
CA GLY A 170 0.04 -2.77 14.64
C GLY A 170 -1.32 -3.38 14.99
N LEU A 171 -2.30 -3.34 14.07
CA LEU A 171 -3.66 -3.84 14.30
C LEU A 171 -3.68 -5.28 14.84
N HIS A 172 -2.91 -6.20 14.23
CA HIS A 172 -2.87 -7.60 14.69
C HIS A 172 -2.37 -7.73 16.14
N ARG A 173 -1.34 -6.94 16.49
CA ARG A 173 -0.81 -6.92 17.87
C ARG A 173 -1.82 -6.31 18.84
N PHE A 174 -2.55 -5.28 18.41
CA PHE A 174 -3.60 -4.67 19.22
C PHE A 174 -4.74 -5.66 19.45
N LEU A 175 -5.26 -6.31 18.43
CA LEU A 175 -6.33 -7.31 18.53
C LEU A 175 -5.90 -8.53 19.40
N ALA A 176 -4.64 -8.91 19.37
CA ALA A 176 -4.07 -9.97 20.20
C ALA A 176 -3.73 -9.51 21.64
N GLY A 177 -4.05 -8.28 22.03
CA GLY A 177 -3.70 -7.73 23.35
C GLY A 177 -2.19 -7.47 23.57
N ALA A 178 -1.38 -7.58 22.52
CA ALA A 178 0.08 -7.38 22.56
C ALA A 178 0.53 -5.94 22.24
N LEU A 179 -0.42 -5.03 22.04
CA LEU A 179 -0.19 -3.60 21.86
C LEU A 179 -1.32 -2.83 22.54
N GLU A 180 -0.95 -1.93 23.44
CA GLU A 180 -1.89 -1.07 24.14
C GLU A 180 -2.70 -0.20 23.17
N ARG A 181 -4.00 0.03 23.48
CA ARG A 181 -4.92 0.82 22.67
C ARG A 181 -4.37 2.21 22.33
N GLN A 182 -3.87 2.94 23.33
CA GLN A 182 -3.29 4.27 23.11
C GLN A 182 -2.08 4.24 22.16
N ALA A 183 -1.22 3.23 22.28
CA ALA A 183 -0.07 3.07 21.42
C ALA A 183 -0.49 2.78 19.97
N PHE A 184 -1.50 1.92 19.76
CA PHE A 184 -2.07 1.66 18.44
C PHE A 184 -2.71 2.92 17.84
N MET A 185 -3.50 3.67 18.61
CA MET A 185 -4.10 4.94 18.20
C MET A 185 -3.03 5.96 17.79
N ASN A 186 -1.95 6.11 18.56
CA ASN A 186 -0.83 6.98 18.20
C ASN A 186 -0.12 6.54 16.91
N ASN A 187 -0.04 5.23 16.66
CA ASN A 187 0.50 4.72 15.41
C ASN A 187 -0.42 5.03 14.21
N MET A 188 -1.73 4.91 14.38
CA MET A 188 -2.70 5.32 13.37
C MET A 188 -2.59 6.83 13.05
N ALA A 189 -2.43 7.69 14.05
CA ALA A 189 -2.26 9.13 13.87
C ALA A 189 -0.99 9.51 13.08
N LYS A 190 0.03 8.65 13.05
CA LYS A 190 1.21 8.82 12.18
C LYS A 190 0.93 8.49 10.71
N ILE A 191 -0.17 7.81 10.42
CA ILE A 191 -0.56 7.42 9.06
C ILE A 191 -1.63 8.37 8.53
N TRP A 192 -2.63 8.68 9.34
CA TRP A 192 -3.78 9.52 8.98
C TRP A 192 -3.75 10.84 9.73
N ALA A 193 -3.51 11.92 8.99
CA ALA A 193 -3.33 13.26 9.56
C ALA A 193 -4.57 13.83 10.24
N GLY A 194 -5.76 13.39 9.85
CA GLY A 194 -7.03 13.76 10.47
C GLY A 194 -7.28 13.13 11.83
N LEU A 195 -6.52 12.06 12.18
CA LEU A 195 -6.61 11.45 13.52
C LEU A 195 -5.68 12.19 14.50
N PRO A 196 -6.17 12.48 15.73
CA PRO A 196 -5.33 13.04 16.78
C PRO A 196 -4.41 11.98 17.39
N ASN A 197 -3.26 12.39 17.88
CA ASN A 197 -2.44 11.63 18.80
C ASN A 197 -2.89 11.87 20.26
N SER A 198 -2.24 11.24 21.23
CA SER A 198 -2.57 11.34 22.67
C SER A 198 -2.44 12.75 23.26
N THR A 199 -1.89 13.74 22.53
CA THR A 199 -1.90 15.16 22.92
C THR A 199 -3.14 15.90 22.40
N GLY A 200 -4.05 15.22 21.71
CA GLY A 200 -5.24 15.81 21.08
C GLY A 200 -4.96 16.51 19.74
N ARG A 201 -3.74 16.47 19.23
CA ARG A 201 -3.30 17.15 18.00
C ARG A 201 -3.01 16.19 16.88
N SER A 202 -3.08 16.65 15.64
CA SER A 202 -2.53 15.88 14.51
C SER A 202 -1.04 15.62 14.71
N HIS A 203 -0.57 14.44 14.30
CA HIS A 203 0.87 14.18 14.27
C HIS A 203 1.63 15.14 13.33
N TYR A 204 0.93 15.70 12.35
CA TYR A 204 1.44 16.61 11.33
C TYR A 204 0.97 18.06 11.53
N GLU A 205 0.57 18.45 12.76
CA GLU A 205 0.10 19.79 13.03
C GLU A 205 1.13 20.85 12.67
N GLY A 206 0.68 21.89 11.97
CA GLY A 206 1.56 22.95 11.47
C GLY A 206 2.28 22.64 10.15
N TYR A 207 2.23 21.39 9.65
CA TYR A 207 2.75 21.04 8.34
C TYR A 207 1.62 20.99 7.32
N ALA A 208 1.74 21.74 6.21
CA ALA A 208 0.74 21.81 5.11
C ALA A 208 -0.70 22.05 5.56
N GLY A 209 -0.92 22.76 6.69
CA GLY A 209 -2.25 23.05 7.23
C GLY A 209 -2.96 21.85 7.87
N ASN A 210 -2.27 20.75 8.13
CA ASN A 210 -2.86 19.59 8.78
C ASN A 210 -3.33 19.91 10.20
N LYS A 211 -4.53 19.43 10.52
CA LYS A 211 -5.17 19.49 11.84
C LYS A 211 -5.89 18.18 12.09
N ALA A 212 -6.01 17.79 13.36
CA ALA A 212 -6.91 16.71 13.73
C ALA A 212 -8.36 17.09 13.36
N ALA A 213 -9.06 16.20 12.68
CA ALA A 213 -10.43 16.40 12.21
C ALA A 213 -11.48 15.93 13.22
N ILE A 214 -11.06 15.08 14.16
CA ILE A 214 -11.86 14.59 15.29
C ILE A 214 -11.10 14.81 16.61
N SER A 215 -11.79 14.75 17.74
CA SER A 215 -11.15 14.83 19.06
C SER A 215 -10.54 13.50 19.49
N TRP A 216 -9.57 13.55 20.42
CA TRP A 216 -9.03 12.35 21.05
C TRP A 216 -10.10 11.52 21.75
N ASP A 217 -11.02 12.18 22.48
CA ASP A 217 -12.12 11.49 23.19
C ASP A 217 -13.03 10.76 22.22
N ARG A 218 -13.34 11.35 21.06
CA ARG A 218 -14.11 10.70 19.99
C ARG A 218 -13.36 9.46 19.46
N PHE A 219 -12.06 9.60 19.24
CA PHE A 219 -11.22 8.51 18.78
C PHE A 219 -11.19 7.37 19.82
N ASP A 220 -10.89 7.68 21.07
CA ASP A 220 -10.80 6.69 22.15
C ASP A 220 -12.15 5.98 22.40
N ALA A 221 -13.26 6.72 22.40
CA ALA A 221 -14.59 6.15 22.56
C ALA A 221 -14.95 5.13 21.48
N VAL A 222 -14.53 5.33 20.23
CA VAL A 222 -14.72 4.35 19.15
C VAL A 222 -13.80 3.17 19.36
N MET A 223 -12.52 3.40 19.67
CA MET A 223 -11.53 2.35 19.86
C MET A 223 -11.80 1.47 21.08
N ALA A 224 -12.46 2.01 22.12
CA ALA A 224 -12.90 1.22 23.26
C ALA A 224 -13.98 0.18 22.91
N ARG A 225 -14.69 0.36 21.78
CA ARG A 225 -15.70 -0.58 21.26
C ARG A 225 -15.11 -1.66 20.36
N VAL A 226 -13.85 -1.52 19.97
CA VAL A 226 -13.13 -2.53 19.19
C VAL A 226 -12.74 -3.64 20.17
N THR A 227 -13.47 -4.74 20.12
CA THR A 227 -13.20 -5.91 20.97
C THR A 227 -11.87 -6.55 20.58
N LEU A 228 -11.10 -6.86 21.59
CA LEU A 228 -9.95 -7.75 21.45
C LEU A 228 -10.52 -9.17 21.21
N GLY A 229 -10.07 -9.80 20.12
CA GLY A 229 -10.51 -11.15 19.74
C GLY A 229 -9.96 -12.23 20.65
#